data_acf774eaab2445f3155040ebca4528c5
#
_entry.id   acf774eaab2445f3155040ebca4528c5
#
_cell.length_a   1.000
_cell.length_b   1.000
_cell.length_c   1.000
_cell.angle_alpha   90.00
_cell.angle_beta   90.00
_cell.angle_gamma   90.00
#
_symmetry.space_group_name_H-M   'P 1'
#
loop_
_entity.id
_entity.type
_entity.pdbx_description
1 polymer ?
#
loop_
_entity_poly.entity_id
_entity_poly.type
_entity_poly.pdbx_seq_one_letter_code
_entity_poly.pdbx_strand_id
1 'polypeptide(L)'
;MRKVFLDTNVILDYYLDREEFSNDAEAILALGYNKVCSLFVSALTFANIAYIARKKFPGNTIYSVLDSLQELVDVTSVDANVVRESVALQSKDFEDALQFNSAKIAGMDCIVTRNIKDFASFDMEVMTPGEFLMLIRNME
;
A
#
# COMPACT_ATOMS: atom_id res chain seq x y z
N MET A 1 -0.42 13.73 12.10
CA MET A 1 -1.10 12.49 11.67
C MET A 1 -0.07 11.56 11.03
N ARG A 2 -0.05 10.30 11.45
CA ARG A 2 0.90 9.30 10.94
C ARG A 2 0.66 9.05 9.45
N LYS A 3 1.73 9.02 8.67
CA LYS A 3 1.68 8.74 7.23
C LYS A 3 2.05 7.29 6.97
N VAL A 4 1.10 6.52 6.50
CA VAL A 4 1.22 5.07 6.36
C VAL A 4 1.12 4.67 4.90
N PHE A 5 2.14 3.98 4.41
CA PHE A 5 2.17 3.47 3.05
C PHE A 5 1.69 2.02 3.04
N LEU A 6 0.74 1.72 2.18
CA LEU A 6 0.17 0.38 2.05
C LEU A 6 0.70 -0.32 0.81
N ASP A 7 1.22 -1.54 1.00
CA ASP A 7 1.61 -2.40 -0.11
C ASP A 7 0.36 -2.81 -0.91
N THR A 8 0.54 -3.06 -2.19
CA THR A 8 -0.55 -3.43 -3.12
C THR A 8 -1.42 -4.57 -2.57
N ASN A 9 -0.81 -5.58 -1.96
CA ASN A 9 -1.57 -6.73 -1.46
C ASN A 9 -2.57 -6.38 -0.37
N VAL A 10 -2.29 -5.37 0.45
CA VAL A 10 -3.24 -4.94 1.48
C VAL A 10 -4.52 -4.41 0.81
N ILE A 11 -4.37 -3.64 -0.25
CA ILE A 11 -5.51 -3.12 -1.01
C ILE A 11 -6.27 -4.25 -1.72
N LEU A 12 -5.53 -5.18 -2.33
CA LEU A 12 -6.14 -6.34 -3.00
C LEU A 12 -6.89 -7.24 -2.01
N ASP A 13 -6.38 -7.39 -0.80
CA ASP A 13 -7.06 -8.17 0.24
C ASP A 13 -8.46 -7.65 0.52
N TYR A 14 -8.61 -6.33 0.48
CA TYR A 14 -9.91 -5.69 0.66
C TYR A 14 -10.82 -5.90 -0.56
N TYR A 15 -10.36 -5.51 -1.76
CA TYR A 15 -11.22 -5.55 -2.94
C TYR A 15 -11.51 -6.97 -3.43
N LEU A 16 -10.60 -7.91 -3.24
CA LEU A 16 -10.80 -9.31 -3.61
C LEU A 16 -11.39 -10.14 -2.47
N ASP A 17 -11.64 -9.51 -1.33
CA ASP A 17 -12.24 -10.13 -0.16
C ASP A 17 -11.52 -11.44 0.23
N ARG A 18 -10.19 -11.36 0.34
CA ARG A 18 -9.37 -12.52 0.69
C ARG A 18 -9.61 -12.89 2.15
N GLU A 19 -10.18 -14.07 2.38
CA GLU A 19 -10.78 -14.48 3.64
C GLU A 19 -9.93 -14.24 4.89
N GLU A 20 -8.63 -14.58 4.85
CA GLU A 20 -7.77 -14.42 6.02
C GLU A 20 -7.35 -12.98 6.28
N PHE A 21 -7.40 -12.11 5.27
CA PHE A 21 -6.75 -10.80 5.31
C PHE A 21 -7.70 -9.63 5.14
N SER A 22 -8.90 -9.87 4.63
CA SER A 22 -9.80 -8.78 4.27
C SER A 22 -10.27 -7.96 5.48
N ASN A 23 -10.47 -8.59 6.63
CA ASN A 23 -10.92 -7.88 7.83
C ASN A 23 -9.90 -6.86 8.32
N ASP A 24 -8.62 -7.24 8.34
CA ASP A 24 -7.55 -6.32 8.74
C ASP A 24 -7.39 -5.19 7.72
N ALA A 25 -7.48 -5.52 6.43
CA ALA A 25 -7.39 -4.51 5.38
C ALA A 25 -8.54 -3.50 5.49
N GLU A 26 -9.76 -3.97 5.70
CA GLU A 26 -10.91 -3.11 5.89
C GLU A 26 -10.76 -2.21 7.11
N ALA A 27 -10.26 -2.77 8.23
CA ALA A 27 -10.04 -1.99 9.45
C ALA A 27 -9.02 -0.87 9.22
N ILE A 28 -7.95 -1.14 8.46
CA ILE A 28 -6.94 -0.12 8.15
C ILE A 28 -7.54 0.97 7.27
N LEU A 29 -8.30 0.60 6.24
CA LEU A 29 -8.93 1.59 5.36
C LEU A 29 -9.93 2.46 6.14
N ALA A 30 -10.63 1.87 7.13
CA ALA A 30 -11.53 2.62 8.00
C ALA A 30 -10.77 3.65 8.84
N LEU A 31 -9.56 3.33 9.30
CA LEU A 31 -8.72 4.29 10.05
C LEU A 31 -8.39 5.51 9.18
N GLY A 32 -8.09 5.29 7.92
CA GLY A 32 -7.84 6.40 6.99
C GLY A 32 -9.10 7.22 6.72
N TYR A 33 -10.22 6.55 6.49
CA TYR A 33 -11.50 7.20 6.26
C TYR A 33 -11.89 8.07 7.46
N ASN A 34 -11.65 7.59 8.67
CA ASN A 34 -11.97 8.30 9.91
C ASN A 34 -10.86 9.27 10.34
N LYS A 35 -9.84 9.47 9.52
CA LYS A 35 -8.76 10.43 9.74
C LYS A 35 -7.93 10.16 11.00
N VAL A 36 -7.82 8.90 11.41
CA VAL A 36 -6.92 8.49 12.48
C VAL A 36 -5.48 8.50 11.99
N CYS A 37 -5.28 8.15 10.72
CA CYS A 37 -3.98 8.22 10.05
C CYS A 37 -4.20 8.61 8.59
N SER A 38 -3.11 8.97 7.90
CA SER A 38 -3.15 9.24 6.46
C SER A 38 -2.61 8.02 5.73
N LEU A 39 -3.41 7.48 4.82
CA LEU A 39 -3.04 6.29 4.04
C LEU A 39 -2.57 6.68 2.65
N PHE A 40 -1.51 6.03 2.20
CA PHE A 40 -0.91 6.28 0.90
C PHE A 40 -0.63 4.98 0.18
N VAL A 41 -0.73 5.02 -1.13
CA VAL A 41 -0.25 3.95 -2.02
C VAL A 41 0.53 4.60 -3.14
N SER A 42 1.41 3.84 -3.82
CA SER A 42 2.11 4.39 -4.98
C SER A 42 1.21 4.36 -6.22
N ALA A 43 1.56 5.18 -7.20
CA ALA A 43 0.91 5.14 -8.51
C ALA A 43 0.96 3.74 -9.13
N LEU A 44 2.03 2.99 -8.87
CA LEU A 44 2.19 1.63 -9.36
C LEU A 44 1.09 0.70 -8.85
N THR A 45 0.64 0.90 -7.62
CA THR A 45 -0.42 0.08 -7.02
C THR A 45 -1.72 0.15 -7.84
N PHE A 46 -2.05 1.32 -8.39
CA PHE A 46 -3.24 1.45 -9.23
C PHE A 46 -3.15 0.58 -10.49
N ALA A 47 -1.99 0.56 -11.15
CA ALA A 47 -1.77 -0.28 -12.31
C ALA A 47 -1.85 -1.77 -11.96
N ASN A 48 -1.25 -2.14 -10.83
CA ASN A 48 -1.27 -3.53 -10.37
C ASN A 48 -2.69 -4.00 -10.03
N ILE A 49 -3.48 -3.15 -9.39
CA ILE A 49 -4.88 -3.49 -9.06
C ILE A 49 -5.70 -3.64 -10.33
N ALA A 50 -5.54 -2.71 -11.28
CA ALA A 50 -6.27 -2.78 -12.54
C ALA A 50 -6.01 -4.10 -13.28
N TYR A 51 -4.77 -4.58 -13.23
CA TYR A 51 -4.40 -5.85 -13.87
C TYR A 51 -4.90 -7.06 -13.08
N ILE A 52 -4.57 -7.12 -11.79
CA ILE A 52 -4.82 -8.31 -10.97
C ILE A 52 -6.31 -8.51 -10.71
N ALA A 53 -7.06 -7.44 -10.49
CA ALA A 53 -8.48 -7.53 -10.15
C ALA A 53 -9.40 -7.55 -11.37
N ARG A 54 -8.86 -7.56 -12.59
CA ARG A 54 -9.67 -7.46 -13.82
C ARG A 54 -10.68 -8.57 -14.01
N LYS A 55 -10.42 -9.74 -13.47
CA LYS A 55 -11.35 -10.88 -13.60
C LYS A 55 -12.58 -10.70 -12.72
N LYS A 56 -12.40 -10.18 -11.50
CA LYS A 56 -13.51 -9.91 -10.59
C LYS A 56 -14.29 -8.67 -11.01
N PHE A 57 -13.61 -7.69 -11.59
CA PHE A 57 -14.21 -6.42 -12.01
C PHE A 57 -13.97 -6.20 -13.51
N PRO A 58 -14.70 -6.95 -14.37
CA PRO A 58 -14.44 -6.91 -15.80
C PRO A 58 -14.91 -5.61 -16.45
N GLY A 59 -14.31 -5.31 -17.63
CA GLY A 59 -14.68 -4.15 -18.42
C GLY A 59 -14.48 -2.85 -17.65
N ASN A 60 -15.47 -1.99 -17.70
CA ASN A 60 -15.40 -0.67 -17.07
C ASN A 60 -15.62 -0.70 -15.55
N THR A 61 -16.04 -1.83 -14.98
CA THR A 61 -16.28 -1.92 -13.53
C THR A 61 -14.98 -1.74 -12.73
N ILE A 62 -13.82 -2.08 -13.31
CA ILE A 62 -12.54 -1.87 -12.64
C ILE A 62 -12.32 -0.38 -12.33
N TYR A 63 -12.82 0.53 -13.18
CA TYR A 63 -12.66 1.97 -12.93
C TYR A 63 -13.45 2.45 -11.73
N SER A 64 -14.56 1.79 -11.39
CA SER A 64 -15.27 2.09 -10.15
C SER A 64 -14.44 1.74 -8.91
N VAL A 65 -13.67 0.65 -8.99
CA VAL A 65 -12.73 0.25 -7.93
C VAL A 65 -11.63 1.29 -7.79
N LEU A 66 -11.01 1.69 -8.91
CA LEU A 66 -9.92 2.66 -8.89
C LEU A 66 -10.41 4.02 -8.38
N ASP A 67 -11.60 4.43 -8.76
CA ASP A 67 -12.20 5.67 -8.30
C ASP A 67 -12.47 5.62 -6.79
N SER A 68 -13.03 4.52 -6.30
CA SER A 68 -13.23 4.29 -4.87
C SER A 68 -11.92 4.38 -4.10
N LEU A 69 -10.86 3.78 -4.63
CA LEU A 69 -9.55 3.80 -3.99
C LEU A 69 -9.00 5.22 -3.87
N GLN A 70 -9.20 6.05 -4.89
CA GLN A 70 -8.76 7.46 -4.85
C GLN A 70 -9.40 8.23 -3.68
N GLU A 71 -10.60 7.85 -3.28
CA GLU A 71 -11.28 8.49 -2.15
C GLU A 71 -10.75 8.01 -0.80
N LEU A 72 -10.18 6.81 -0.75
CA LEU A 72 -9.71 6.20 0.50
C LEU A 72 -8.25 6.48 0.82
N VAL A 73 -7.42 6.73 -0.20
CA VAL A 73 -5.97 6.89 -0.02
C VAL A 73 -5.44 8.04 -0.87
N ASP A 74 -4.29 8.55 -0.46
CA ASP A 74 -3.49 9.46 -1.29
C ASP A 74 -2.47 8.66 -2.09
N VAL A 75 -1.94 9.26 -3.15
CA VAL A 75 -1.05 8.58 -4.09
C VAL A 75 0.35 9.18 -4.02
N THR A 76 1.36 8.31 -3.88
CA THR A 76 2.76 8.74 -3.98
C THR A 76 3.25 8.53 -5.41
N SER A 77 4.18 9.38 -5.82
CA SER A 77 4.67 9.38 -7.20
C SER A 77 5.64 8.23 -7.47
N VAL A 78 5.60 7.73 -8.70
CA VAL A 78 6.64 6.86 -9.24
C VAL A 78 7.21 7.59 -10.45
N ASP A 79 8.09 8.54 -10.16
CA ASP A 79 8.70 9.43 -11.16
C ASP A 79 10.11 8.97 -11.53
N ALA A 80 10.80 9.79 -12.33
CA ALA A 80 12.16 9.46 -12.77
C ALA A 80 13.13 9.28 -11.61
N ASN A 81 12.96 10.05 -10.53
CA ASN A 81 13.83 9.93 -9.36
C ASN A 81 13.60 8.60 -8.63
N VAL A 82 12.35 8.20 -8.46
CA VAL A 82 12.02 6.89 -7.86
C VAL A 82 12.62 5.76 -8.70
N VAL A 83 12.50 5.82 -10.02
CA VAL A 83 13.07 4.81 -10.91
C VAL A 83 14.59 4.77 -10.76
N ARG A 84 15.25 5.92 -10.77
CA ARG A 84 16.71 6.00 -10.67
C ARG A 84 17.22 5.37 -9.36
N GLU A 85 16.61 5.74 -8.25
CA GLU A 85 17.00 5.20 -6.94
C GLU A 85 16.73 3.71 -6.86
N SER A 86 15.66 3.23 -7.47
CA SER A 86 15.30 1.82 -7.45
C SER A 86 16.25 0.97 -8.29
N VAL A 87 16.69 1.49 -9.45
CA VAL A 87 17.70 0.81 -10.28
C VAL A 87 19.03 0.73 -9.53
N ALA A 88 19.43 1.82 -8.89
CA ALA A 88 20.70 1.87 -8.14
C ALA A 88 20.75 0.91 -6.96
N LEU A 89 19.59 0.62 -6.37
CA LEU A 89 19.47 -0.24 -5.19
C LEU A 89 19.77 -1.70 -5.50
N GLN A 90 19.57 -2.15 -6.73
CA GLN A 90 19.81 -3.52 -7.20
C GLN A 90 19.21 -4.59 -6.28
N SER A 91 17.97 -4.36 -5.82
CA SER A 91 17.28 -5.32 -4.97
C SER A 91 16.82 -6.53 -5.78
N LYS A 92 16.47 -7.61 -5.08
CA LYS A 92 15.96 -8.83 -5.71
C LYS A 92 14.67 -8.61 -6.47
N ASP A 93 13.81 -7.73 -5.98
CA ASP A 93 12.52 -7.44 -6.58
C ASP A 93 12.44 -5.96 -6.89
N PHE A 94 12.42 -5.63 -8.18
CA PHE A 94 12.41 -4.25 -8.63
C PHE A 94 11.09 -3.54 -8.26
N GLU A 95 9.98 -4.26 -8.31
CA GLU A 95 8.69 -3.69 -7.93
C GLU A 95 8.68 -3.25 -6.47
N ASP A 96 9.24 -4.09 -5.58
CA ASP A 96 9.35 -3.74 -4.16
C ASP A 96 10.27 -2.53 -3.96
N ALA A 97 11.34 -2.43 -4.76
CA ALA A 97 12.23 -1.27 -4.72
C ALA A 97 11.49 0.01 -5.14
N LEU A 98 10.66 -0.06 -6.16
CA LEU A 98 9.82 1.08 -6.59
C LEU A 98 8.87 1.50 -5.48
N GLN A 99 8.21 0.54 -4.83
CA GLN A 99 7.29 0.80 -3.73
C GLN A 99 8.03 1.48 -2.57
N PHE A 100 9.17 0.91 -2.16
CA PHE A 100 9.96 1.45 -1.08
C PHE A 100 10.42 2.89 -1.37
N ASN A 101 10.99 3.14 -2.55
CA ASN A 101 11.51 4.46 -2.87
C ASN A 101 10.40 5.49 -3.05
N SER A 102 9.26 5.08 -3.58
CA SER A 102 8.08 5.95 -3.65
C SER A 102 7.65 6.39 -2.23
N ALA A 103 7.59 5.44 -1.29
CA ALA A 103 7.25 5.72 0.09
C ALA A 103 8.30 6.59 0.78
N LYS A 104 9.57 6.26 0.60
CA LYS A 104 10.68 6.98 1.24
C LYS A 104 10.75 8.43 0.78
N ILE A 105 10.70 8.67 -0.52
CA ILE A 105 10.81 10.01 -1.08
C ILE A 105 9.60 10.86 -0.69
N ALA A 106 8.43 10.24 -0.56
CA ALA A 106 7.22 10.93 -0.13
C ALA A 106 7.17 11.19 1.39
N GLY A 107 8.13 10.66 2.15
CA GLY A 107 8.23 10.92 3.59
C GLY A 107 7.25 10.12 4.44
N MET A 108 7.01 8.87 4.08
CA MET A 108 6.15 7.98 4.86
C MET A 108 6.79 7.58 6.19
N ASP A 109 5.97 7.37 7.20
CA ASP A 109 6.45 6.94 8.52
C ASP A 109 6.67 5.44 8.59
N CYS A 110 5.90 4.66 7.83
CA CYS A 110 6.04 3.20 7.80
C CYS A 110 5.39 2.61 6.56
N ILE A 111 5.74 1.36 6.28
CA ILE A 111 5.11 0.53 5.25
C ILE A 111 4.33 -0.59 5.94
N VAL A 112 3.08 -0.80 5.52
CA VAL A 112 2.26 -1.92 5.98
C VAL A 112 2.16 -2.93 4.84
N THR A 113 2.60 -4.16 5.11
CA THR A 113 2.63 -5.25 4.14
C THR A 113 2.48 -6.59 4.83
N ARG A 114 1.90 -7.58 4.14
CA ARG A 114 1.89 -8.96 4.64
C ARG A 114 3.26 -9.63 4.50
N ASN A 115 4.10 -9.10 3.62
CA ASN A 115 5.38 -9.71 3.24
C ASN A 115 6.54 -8.90 3.79
N ILE A 116 6.69 -8.87 5.12
CA ILE A 116 7.74 -8.09 5.79
C ILE A 116 9.12 -8.41 5.22
N LYS A 117 9.37 -9.67 4.87
CA LYS A 117 10.66 -10.11 4.34
C LYS A 117 11.07 -9.38 3.06
N ASP A 118 10.09 -9.04 2.23
CA ASP A 118 10.35 -8.37 0.94
C ASP A 118 10.87 -6.94 1.15
N PHE A 119 10.62 -6.35 2.31
CA PHE A 119 11.04 -4.98 2.65
C PHE A 119 12.09 -4.93 3.76
N ALA A 120 12.53 -6.09 4.27
CA ALA A 120 13.41 -6.13 5.45
C ALA A 120 14.77 -5.50 5.23
N SER A 121 15.26 -5.48 3.98
CA SER A 121 16.57 -4.88 3.66
C SER A 121 16.49 -3.36 3.45
N PHE A 122 15.29 -2.79 3.43
CA PHE A 122 15.10 -1.36 3.19
C PHE A 122 15.10 -0.60 4.52
N ASP A 123 15.59 0.63 4.47
CA ASP A 123 15.69 1.48 5.65
C ASP A 123 14.35 2.20 5.90
N MET A 124 13.39 1.47 6.42
CA MET A 124 12.08 2.00 6.80
C MET A 124 11.40 1.02 7.75
N GLU A 125 10.60 1.54 8.67
CA GLU A 125 9.80 0.69 9.55
C GLU A 125 8.74 -0.05 8.74
N VAL A 126 8.66 -1.36 8.90
CA VAL A 126 7.74 -2.23 8.17
C VAL A 126 6.93 -3.05 9.17
N MET A 127 5.63 -3.08 8.98
CA MET A 127 4.70 -3.82 9.86
C MET A 127 3.70 -4.61 9.05
N THR A 128 3.22 -5.72 9.63
CA THR A 128 2.05 -6.40 9.08
C THR A 128 0.79 -5.60 9.38
N PRO A 129 -0.33 -5.85 8.67
CA PRO A 129 -1.61 -5.23 9.00
C PRO A 129 -2.01 -5.45 10.47
N GLY A 130 -1.85 -6.66 10.99
CA GLY A 130 -2.17 -6.96 12.39
C GLY A 130 -1.30 -6.18 13.36
N GLU A 131 0.00 -6.10 13.11
CA GLU A 131 0.93 -5.34 13.94
C GLU A 131 0.58 -3.84 13.93
N PHE A 132 0.24 -3.31 12.77
CA PHE A 132 -0.15 -1.91 12.65
C PHE A 132 -1.44 -1.62 13.44
N LEU A 133 -2.45 -2.47 13.31
CA LEU A 133 -3.71 -2.30 14.03
C LEU A 133 -3.49 -2.36 15.55
N MET A 134 -2.61 -3.25 16.01
CA MET A 134 -2.25 -3.35 17.42
C MET A 134 -1.56 -2.07 17.90
N LEU A 135 -0.65 -1.53 17.10
CA LEU A 135 0.04 -0.28 17.41
C LEU A 135 -0.96 0.87 17.60
N ILE A 136 -1.90 1.02 16.68
CA ILE A 136 -2.90 2.10 16.75
C ILE A 136 -3.80 1.92 17.96
N ARG A 137 -4.23 0.69 18.26
CA ARG A 137 -5.06 0.39 19.44
C ARG A 137 -4.37 0.79 20.73
N ASN A 138 -3.08 0.52 20.84
CA ASN A 138 -2.30 0.82 22.04
C ASN A 138 -2.03 2.31 22.23
N MET A 139 -2.26 3.12 21.22
CA MET A 139 -2.10 4.58 21.27
C MET A 139 -3.38 5.30 21.73
N GLU A 140 -4.48 4.58 21.86
CA GLU A 140 -5.76 5.17 22.26
C GLU A 140 -5.89 5.32 23.79
#